data_3c84dff3e1ce74252275b7d5e90703fa
#
_entry.id   3c84dff3e1ce74252275b7d5e90703fa
#
_cell.length_a   1.000
_cell.length_b   1.000
_cell.length_c   1.000
_cell.angle_alpha   90.00
_cell.angle_beta   90.00
_cell.angle_gamma   90.00
#
_symmetry.space_group_name_H-M   'P 1'
#
loop_
_entity.id
_entity.type
_entity.pdbx_description
1 polymer ?
#
loop_
_entity_poly.entity_id
_entity_poly.type
_entity_poly.pdbx_seq_one_letter_code
_entity_poly.pdbx_strand_id
1 'polypeptide(L)'
;MSETPQVLLTHYLKTLRLPTFLREYDKLARQCAGEEVDYPRYLLRLAELEMIERERRTVERRIKEARFPAVKSLDSFEFAAIPSLNKSLVLELARSEYVGRRENIIAVGNSGTGKTHVALGLGLAACQKGLSVGFTTAAALVNELHEAHDEKRLLRLQRQLASYKLLIVDELGYVPLSPTGAELLFEIFSQRYERGSIIVTSNLPFDEWTSVFASERLTGALLDRLTHHVHILEMNGDSFRLKHSKRHISDDQPPDPG
;
A
#
# COMPACT_ATOMS: atom_id res chain seq x y z
N MET A 1 -34.91 24.21 32.90
CA MET A 1 -35.37 23.45 31.69
C MET A 1 -34.66 22.10 31.76
N SER A 2 -35.39 21.03 32.05
CA SER A 2 -34.80 19.67 32.06
C SER A 2 -34.48 19.30 30.62
N GLU A 3 -33.21 19.28 30.24
CA GLU A 3 -32.80 18.70 28.98
C GLU A 3 -33.30 17.26 28.91
N THR A 4 -34.03 16.93 27.81
CA THR A 4 -34.52 15.58 27.65
C THR A 4 -33.35 14.59 27.65
N PRO A 5 -33.48 13.40 28.28
CA PRO A 5 -32.41 12.41 28.32
C PRO A 5 -31.76 12.15 26.97
N GLN A 6 -32.49 12.26 25.89
CA GLN A 6 -32.00 12.10 24.51
C GLN A 6 -31.03 13.19 24.08
N VAL A 7 -31.23 14.45 24.52
CA VAL A 7 -30.31 15.56 24.21
C VAL A 7 -28.96 15.33 24.90
N LEU A 8 -28.99 14.95 26.18
CA LEU A 8 -27.81 14.62 26.94
C LEU A 8 -27.08 13.40 26.36
N LEU A 9 -27.81 12.35 26.03
CA LEU A 9 -27.24 11.16 25.38
C LEU A 9 -26.53 11.51 24.08
N THR A 10 -27.16 12.31 23.22
CA THR A 10 -26.57 12.80 21.97
C THR A 10 -25.29 13.58 22.23
N HIS A 11 -25.27 14.45 23.23
CA HIS A 11 -24.09 15.22 23.61
C HIS A 11 -22.94 14.31 24.06
N TYR A 12 -23.20 13.35 24.95
CA TYR A 12 -22.20 12.44 25.46
C TYR A 12 -21.66 11.49 24.37
N LEU A 13 -22.51 10.94 23.50
CA LEU A 13 -22.07 10.09 22.42
C LEU A 13 -21.14 10.83 21.42
N LYS A 14 -21.42 12.12 21.17
CA LYS A 14 -20.52 12.99 20.38
C LYS A 14 -19.17 13.19 21.09
N THR A 15 -19.20 13.51 22.38
CA THR A 15 -18.01 13.73 23.20
C THR A 15 -17.14 12.47 23.29
N LEU A 16 -17.77 11.32 23.44
CA LEU A 16 -17.10 10.00 23.44
C LEU A 16 -16.67 9.53 22.06
N ARG A 17 -16.98 10.28 20.99
CA ARG A 17 -16.70 9.95 19.60
C ARG A 17 -17.26 8.59 19.20
N LEU A 18 -18.52 8.35 19.49
CA LEU A 18 -19.29 7.15 19.16
C LEU A 18 -20.37 7.45 18.09
N PRO A 19 -19.98 7.79 16.86
CA PRO A 19 -20.94 8.23 15.83
C PRO A 19 -21.88 7.13 15.36
N THR A 20 -21.47 5.86 15.41
CA THR A 20 -22.34 4.74 15.04
C THR A 20 -23.39 4.51 16.11
N PHE A 21 -23.04 4.58 17.39
CA PHE A 21 -24.01 4.61 18.48
C PHE A 21 -25.04 5.70 18.25
N LEU A 22 -24.59 6.93 17.98
CA LEU A 22 -25.48 8.08 17.77
C LEU A 22 -26.45 7.85 16.61
N ARG A 23 -26.04 7.17 15.57
CA ARG A 23 -26.86 6.89 14.38
C ARG A 23 -27.83 5.73 14.57
N GLU A 24 -27.39 4.68 15.28
CA GLU A 24 -28.06 3.38 15.29
C GLU A 24 -28.80 3.05 16.61
N TYR A 25 -28.53 3.76 17.72
CA TYR A 25 -29.03 3.36 19.05
C TYR A 25 -30.54 3.22 19.12
N ASP A 26 -31.32 4.14 18.55
CA ASP A 26 -32.78 4.13 18.60
C ASP A 26 -33.38 3.03 17.71
N LYS A 27 -32.85 2.89 16.49
CA LYS A 27 -33.26 1.83 15.56
C LYS A 27 -33.01 0.44 16.15
N LEU A 28 -31.81 0.22 16.68
CA LEU A 28 -31.46 -1.07 17.28
C LEU A 28 -32.23 -1.34 18.56
N ALA A 29 -32.56 -0.31 19.37
CA ALA A 29 -33.38 -0.47 20.56
C ALA A 29 -34.79 -0.98 20.21
N ARG A 30 -35.43 -0.43 19.16
CA ARG A 30 -36.74 -0.90 18.70
C ARG A 30 -36.68 -2.33 18.19
N GLN A 31 -35.65 -2.69 17.46
CA GLN A 31 -35.47 -4.05 16.96
C GLN A 31 -35.28 -5.03 18.12
N CYS A 32 -34.40 -4.72 19.09
CA CYS A 32 -34.14 -5.57 20.24
C CYS A 32 -35.39 -5.71 21.14
N ALA A 33 -36.20 -4.66 21.27
CA ALA A 33 -37.46 -4.75 22.01
C ALA A 33 -38.45 -5.73 21.34
N GLY A 34 -38.52 -5.76 20.01
CA GLY A 34 -39.37 -6.71 19.27
C GLY A 34 -38.80 -8.17 19.31
N GLU A 35 -37.52 -8.35 19.54
CA GLU A 35 -36.83 -9.64 19.64
C GLU A 35 -36.69 -10.13 21.09
N GLU A 36 -37.21 -9.38 22.09
CA GLU A 36 -37.05 -9.64 23.53
C GLU A 36 -35.59 -9.78 23.98
N VAL A 37 -34.69 -9.02 23.33
CA VAL A 37 -33.24 -9.04 23.62
C VAL A 37 -32.96 -8.24 24.90
N ASP A 38 -32.12 -8.79 25.79
CA ASP A 38 -31.72 -8.14 27.02
C ASP A 38 -30.79 -6.90 26.77
N TYR A 39 -30.68 -6.03 27.76
CA TYR A 39 -29.88 -4.81 27.67
C TYR A 39 -28.39 -5.06 27.41
N PRO A 40 -27.71 -6.04 28.03
CA PRO A 40 -26.33 -6.38 27.71
C PRO A 40 -26.11 -6.75 26.26
N ARG A 41 -26.99 -7.56 25.67
CA ARG A 41 -26.92 -7.95 24.25
C ARG A 41 -27.21 -6.78 23.32
N TYR A 42 -28.13 -5.90 23.66
CA TYR A 42 -28.34 -4.64 22.93
C TYR A 42 -27.09 -3.79 22.87
N LEU A 43 -26.41 -3.57 24.03
CA LEU A 43 -25.16 -2.82 24.09
C LEU A 43 -24.04 -3.50 23.32
N LEU A 44 -23.95 -4.84 23.39
CA LEU A 44 -22.96 -5.61 22.64
C LEU A 44 -23.13 -5.37 21.13
N ARG A 45 -24.37 -5.51 20.60
CA ARG A 45 -24.65 -5.26 19.18
C ARG A 45 -24.25 -3.85 18.74
N LEU A 46 -24.51 -2.81 19.56
CA LEU A 46 -24.08 -1.44 19.29
C LEU A 46 -22.55 -1.30 19.28
N ALA A 47 -21.87 -1.93 20.24
CA ALA A 47 -20.41 -1.89 20.31
C ALA A 47 -19.76 -2.59 19.09
N GLU A 48 -20.29 -3.74 18.68
CA GLU A 48 -19.84 -4.47 17.50
C GLU A 48 -20.00 -3.63 16.22
N LEU A 49 -21.16 -2.96 16.05
CA LEU A 49 -21.37 -2.04 14.92
C LEU A 49 -20.39 -0.88 14.93
N GLU A 50 -20.09 -0.27 16.08
CA GLU A 50 -19.11 0.81 16.19
C GLU A 50 -17.70 0.31 15.84
N MET A 51 -17.31 -0.89 16.29
CA MET A 51 -16.02 -1.48 15.98
C MET A 51 -15.86 -1.72 14.48
N ILE A 52 -16.84 -2.36 13.84
CA ILE A 52 -16.85 -2.61 12.40
C ILE A 52 -16.73 -1.29 11.62
N GLU A 53 -17.51 -0.28 11.99
CA GLU A 53 -17.48 1.02 11.30
C GLU A 53 -16.17 1.79 11.54
N ARG A 54 -15.52 1.65 12.69
CA ARG A 54 -14.19 2.22 12.97
C ARG A 54 -13.12 1.57 12.12
N GLU A 55 -13.14 0.26 12.03
CA GLU A 55 -12.22 -0.50 11.17
C GLU A 55 -12.39 -0.08 9.73
N ARG A 56 -13.62 -0.05 9.20
CA ARG A 56 -13.93 0.38 7.84
C ARG A 56 -13.38 1.78 7.55
N ARG A 57 -13.67 2.76 8.41
CA ARG A 57 -13.18 4.15 8.27
C ARG A 57 -11.66 4.22 8.33
N THR A 58 -11.03 3.38 9.15
CA THR A 58 -9.58 3.32 9.24
C THR A 58 -8.98 2.80 7.94
N VAL A 59 -9.52 1.72 7.38
CA VAL A 59 -9.10 1.18 6.08
C VAL A 59 -9.26 2.20 4.96
N GLU A 60 -10.45 2.83 4.85
CA GLU A 60 -10.71 3.87 3.84
C GLU A 60 -9.72 5.03 3.92
N ARG A 61 -9.44 5.49 5.14
CA ARG A 61 -8.44 6.52 5.38
C ARG A 61 -7.05 6.08 4.96
N ARG A 62 -6.62 4.85 5.31
CA ARG A 62 -5.32 4.30 4.95
C ARG A 62 -5.14 4.18 3.44
N ILE A 63 -6.16 3.71 2.73
CA ILE A 63 -6.15 3.63 1.27
C ILE A 63 -6.00 5.04 0.65
N LYS A 64 -6.75 6.02 1.16
CA LYS A 64 -6.66 7.41 0.68
C LYS A 64 -5.29 8.04 0.96
N GLU A 65 -4.75 7.82 2.17
CA GLU A 65 -3.44 8.33 2.59
C GLU A 65 -2.28 7.69 1.80
N ALA A 66 -2.44 6.46 1.34
CA ALA A 66 -1.42 5.72 0.59
C ALA A 66 -1.10 6.33 -0.79
N ARG A 67 -2.02 7.11 -1.37
CA ARG A 67 -1.86 7.78 -2.68
C ARG A 67 -1.58 6.81 -3.83
N PHE A 68 -2.23 5.66 -3.83
CA PHE A 68 -2.10 4.71 -4.93
C PHE A 68 -2.55 5.33 -6.26
N PRO A 69 -1.81 5.14 -7.37
CA PRO A 69 -2.20 5.63 -8.68
C PRO A 69 -3.47 4.93 -9.20
N ALA A 70 -3.70 3.71 -8.76
CA ALA A 70 -4.91 2.92 -8.99
C ALA A 70 -5.09 1.92 -7.86
N VAL A 71 -6.32 1.59 -7.50
CA VAL A 71 -6.60 0.50 -6.57
C VAL A 71 -6.54 -0.81 -7.34
N LYS A 72 -5.55 -1.65 -7.01
CA LYS A 72 -5.34 -2.98 -7.59
C LYS A 72 -5.39 -4.03 -6.48
N SER A 73 -6.24 -5.05 -6.67
CA SER A 73 -6.33 -6.19 -5.76
C SER A 73 -5.52 -7.38 -6.30
N LEU A 74 -4.98 -8.20 -5.41
CA LEU A 74 -4.35 -9.48 -5.80
C LEU A 74 -5.36 -10.46 -6.39
N ASP A 75 -6.65 -10.34 -6.07
CA ASP A 75 -7.71 -11.17 -6.65
C ASP A 75 -7.87 -10.95 -8.15
N SER A 76 -7.56 -9.74 -8.63
CA SER A 76 -7.59 -9.40 -10.06
C SER A 76 -6.27 -9.69 -10.77
N PHE A 77 -5.27 -10.25 -10.08
CA PHE A 77 -3.98 -10.58 -10.67
C PHE A 77 -3.98 -11.97 -11.28
N GLU A 78 -3.65 -12.08 -12.56
CA GLU A 78 -3.58 -13.35 -13.29
C GLU A 78 -2.24 -14.06 -13.07
N PHE A 79 -2.12 -14.82 -11.98
CA PHE A 79 -0.89 -15.53 -11.62
C PHE A 79 -0.40 -16.50 -12.69
N ALA A 80 -1.31 -17.11 -13.45
CA ALA A 80 -0.97 -18.02 -14.53
C ALA A 80 -0.19 -17.35 -15.68
N ALA A 81 -0.30 -16.04 -15.83
CA ALA A 81 0.42 -15.29 -16.84
C ALA A 81 1.92 -15.12 -16.54
N ILE A 82 2.33 -15.32 -15.28
CA ILE A 82 3.73 -15.15 -14.83
C ILE A 82 4.17 -16.41 -14.05
N PRO A 83 4.55 -17.49 -14.74
CA PRO A 83 4.90 -18.78 -14.10
C PRO A 83 6.10 -18.70 -13.15
N SER A 84 7.02 -17.72 -13.33
CA SER A 84 8.17 -17.49 -12.45
C SER A 84 7.76 -16.94 -11.08
N LEU A 85 6.59 -16.33 -10.96
CA LEU A 85 6.12 -15.74 -9.71
C LEU A 85 5.58 -16.81 -8.76
N ASN A 86 6.16 -16.93 -7.59
CA ASN A 86 5.68 -17.82 -6.53
C ASN A 86 4.36 -17.28 -5.93
N LYS A 87 3.22 -17.80 -6.41
CA LYS A 87 1.89 -17.43 -5.93
C LYS A 87 1.74 -17.64 -4.42
N SER A 88 2.24 -18.75 -3.89
CA SER A 88 2.09 -19.06 -2.45
C SER A 88 2.80 -18.01 -1.59
N LEU A 89 4.00 -17.59 -1.99
CA LEU A 89 4.74 -16.53 -1.32
C LEU A 89 3.97 -15.19 -1.38
N VAL A 90 3.41 -14.81 -2.53
CA VAL A 90 2.63 -13.57 -2.65
C VAL A 90 1.40 -13.60 -1.73
N LEU A 91 0.70 -14.73 -1.65
CA LEU A 91 -0.47 -14.88 -0.76
C LEU A 91 -0.08 -14.88 0.73
N GLU A 92 1.10 -15.42 1.07
CA GLU A 92 1.66 -15.30 2.42
C GLU A 92 1.97 -13.84 2.75
N LEU A 93 2.65 -13.12 1.85
CA LEU A 93 2.97 -11.70 2.01
C LEU A 93 1.71 -10.83 2.11
N ALA A 94 0.60 -11.22 1.48
CA ALA A 94 -0.68 -10.53 1.61
C ALA A 94 -1.24 -10.52 3.05
N ARG A 95 -0.76 -11.40 3.93
CA ARG A 95 -1.07 -11.35 5.37
C ARG A 95 -0.43 -10.17 6.07
N SER A 96 0.54 -9.49 5.41
CA SER A 96 1.24 -8.30 5.90
C SER A 96 2.06 -8.49 7.18
N GLU A 97 2.36 -9.73 7.57
CA GLU A 97 3.16 -10.06 8.76
C GLU A 97 4.62 -9.59 8.62
N TYR A 98 5.15 -9.61 7.39
CA TYR A 98 6.49 -9.11 7.05
C TYR A 98 6.68 -7.64 7.47
N VAL A 99 5.60 -6.83 7.45
CA VAL A 99 5.67 -5.42 7.89
C VAL A 99 5.97 -5.32 9.38
N GLY A 100 5.38 -6.20 10.19
CA GLY A 100 5.68 -6.30 11.62
C GLY A 100 7.11 -6.75 11.90
N ARG A 101 7.65 -7.63 11.06
CA ARG A 101 9.04 -8.13 11.10
C ARG A 101 10.05 -7.19 10.45
N ARG A 102 9.58 -6.10 9.81
CA ARG A 102 10.42 -5.10 9.11
C ARG A 102 11.22 -5.70 7.95
N GLU A 103 10.65 -6.69 7.29
CA GLU A 103 11.22 -7.32 6.12
C GLU A 103 10.81 -6.54 4.86
N ASN A 104 11.67 -6.58 3.84
CA ASN A 104 11.47 -5.89 2.58
C ASN A 104 10.95 -6.84 1.50
N ILE A 105 10.42 -6.28 0.44
CA ILE A 105 10.05 -7.02 -0.77
C ILE A 105 10.70 -6.34 -1.96
N ILE A 106 11.34 -7.12 -2.83
CA ILE A 106 11.86 -6.61 -4.09
C ILE A 106 11.25 -7.43 -5.22
N ALA A 107 10.46 -6.78 -6.08
CA ALA A 107 9.89 -7.37 -7.26
C ALA A 107 10.73 -6.99 -8.49
N VAL A 108 11.42 -7.96 -9.08
CA VAL A 108 12.28 -7.79 -10.25
C VAL A 108 11.77 -8.56 -11.45
N GLY A 109 12.01 -8.06 -12.65
CA GLY A 109 11.66 -8.75 -13.90
C GLY A 109 11.26 -7.79 -15.02
N ASN A 110 10.93 -8.35 -16.17
CA ASN A 110 10.67 -7.61 -17.40
C ASN A 110 9.55 -6.57 -17.27
N SER A 111 9.57 -5.56 -18.14
CA SER A 111 8.50 -4.56 -18.19
C SER A 111 7.15 -5.20 -18.57
N GLY A 112 6.06 -4.78 -17.92
CA GLY A 112 4.71 -5.26 -18.23
C GLY A 112 4.32 -6.58 -17.58
N THR A 113 5.14 -7.18 -16.70
CA THR A 113 4.86 -8.42 -15.96
C THR A 113 3.96 -8.25 -14.72
N GLY A 114 3.54 -7.04 -14.41
CA GLY A 114 2.61 -6.78 -13.30
C GLY A 114 3.26 -6.54 -11.94
N LYS A 115 4.57 -6.20 -11.89
CA LYS A 115 5.28 -5.85 -10.63
C LYS A 115 4.54 -4.80 -9.82
N THR A 116 4.20 -3.67 -10.46
CA THR A 116 3.40 -2.60 -9.84
C THR A 116 2.05 -3.11 -9.34
N HIS A 117 1.37 -4.01 -10.08
CA HIS A 117 0.09 -4.58 -9.66
C HIS A 117 0.25 -5.38 -8.36
N VAL A 118 1.26 -6.24 -8.29
CA VAL A 118 1.54 -7.02 -7.06
C VAL A 118 1.92 -6.10 -5.90
N ALA A 119 2.76 -5.10 -6.13
CA ALA A 119 3.15 -4.12 -5.11
C ALA A 119 1.93 -3.34 -4.58
N LEU A 120 1.04 -2.86 -5.47
CA LEU A 120 -0.21 -2.19 -5.08
C LEU A 120 -1.17 -3.13 -4.35
N GLY A 121 -1.29 -4.38 -4.80
CA GLY A 121 -2.12 -5.40 -4.14
C GLY A 121 -1.65 -5.73 -2.72
N LEU A 122 -0.34 -5.87 -2.52
CA LEU A 122 0.25 -6.04 -1.18
C LEU A 122 0.07 -4.78 -0.32
N GLY A 123 0.22 -3.59 -0.91
CA GLY A 123 -0.05 -2.33 -0.24
C GLY A 123 -1.52 -2.18 0.18
N LEU A 124 -2.46 -2.58 -0.68
CA LEU A 124 -3.88 -2.61 -0.36
C LEU A 124 -4.19 -3.57 0.80
N ALA A 125 -3.62 -4.78 0.77
CA ALA A 125 -3.74 -5.75 1.85
C ALA A 125 -3.23 -5.20 3.18
N ALA A 126 -2.10 -4.47 3.18
CA ALA A 126 -1.58 -3.79 4.35
C ALA A 126 -2.52 -2.68 4.86
N CYS A 127 -3.12 -1.87 3.97
CA CYS A 127 -4.14 -0.88 4.33
C CYS A 127 -5.36 -1.54 4.98
N GLN A 128 -5.82 -2.68 4.47
CA GLN A 128 -6.93 -3.47 5.05
C GLN A 128 -6.64 -3.99 6.46
N LYS A 129 -5.36 -4.17 6.81
CA LYS A 129 -4.89 -4.44 8.18
C LYS A 129 -4.71 -3.17 9.03
N GLY A 130 -5.12 -2.00 8.53
CA GLY A 130 -5.01 -0.72 9.23
C GLY A 130 -3.60 -0.11 9.21
N LEU A 131 -2.63 -0.73 8.51
CA LEU A 131 -1.25 -0.24 8.43
C LEU A 131 -1.16 1.04 7.59
N SER A 132 -0.24 1.94 7.96
CA SER A 132 0.05 3.13 7.15
C SER A 132 0.97 2.76 6.00
N VAL A 133 0.51 3.02 4.78
CA VAL A 133 1.24 2.74 3.54
C VAL A 133 1.48 4.05 2.80
N GLY A 134 2.66 4.22 2.22
CA GLY A 134 2.98 5.27 1.27
C GLY A 134 3.36 4.65 -0.07
N PHE A 135 2.91 5.24 -1.16
CA PHE A 135 3.29 4.86 -2.53
C PHE A 135 3.91 6.05 -3.25
N THR A 136 5.00 5.80 -3.94
CA THR A 136 5.65 6.74 -4.85
C THR A 136 6.43 5.98 -5.92
N THR A 137 6.74 6.62 -7.05
CA THR A 137 7.77 6.11 -7.97
C THR A 137 9.15 6.61 -7.53
N ALA A 138 10.20 5.89 -7.89
CA ALA A 138 11.57 6.30 -7.57
C ALA A 138 11.89 7.71 -8.11
N ALA A 139 11.48 7.99 -9.34
CA ALA A 139 11.68 9.31 -9.95
C ALA A 139 10.92 10.42 -9.21
N ALA A 140 9.64 10.20 -8.87
CA ALA A 140 8.85 11.18 -8.14
C ALA A 140 9.41 11.43 -6.73
N LEU A 141 9.86 10.38 -6.04
CA LEU A 141 10.47 10.49 -4.71
C LEU A 141 11.75 11.32 -4.77
N VAL A 142 12.63 11.06 -5.75
CA VAL A 142 13.88 11.80 -5.91
C VAL A 142 13.61 13.27 -6.21
N ASN A 143 12.65 13.59 -7.07
CA ASN A 143 12.26 14.97 -7.34
C ASN A 143 11.72 15.67 -6.09
N GLU A 144 10.83 15.01 -5.32
CA GLU A 144 10.30 15.54 -4.06
C GLU A 144 11.40 15.77 -3.01
N LEU A 145 12.40 14.88 -2.96
CA LEU A 145 13.56 15.02 -2.08
C LEU A 145 14.44 16.21 -2.48
N HIS A 146 14.69 16.40 -3.78
CA HIS A 146 15.43 17.58 -4.29
C HIS A 146 14.73 18.89 -3.95
N GLU A 147 13.44 18.99 -4.27
CA GLU A 147 12.64 20.18 -3.94
C GLU A 147 12.64 20.45 -2.43
N ALA A 148 12.44 19.39 -1.62
CA ALA A 148 12.44 19.53 -0.17
C ALA A 148 13.82 19.93 0.40
N HIS A 149 14.91 19.49 -0.25
CA HIS A 149 16.27 19.90 0.11
C HIS A 149 16.46 21.38 -0.16
N ASP A 150 16.13 21.86 -1.36
CA ASP A 150 16.29 23.26 -1.79
C ASP A 150 15.42 24.21 -0.97
N GLU A 151 14.21 23.79 -0.61
CA GLU A 151 13.27 24.57 0.23
C GLU A 151 13.50 24.39 1.75
N LYS A 152 14.57 23.72 2.16
CA LYS A 152 14.89 23.45 3.58
C LYS A 152 13.77 22.70 4.33
N ARG A 153 12.99 21.88 3.62
CA ARG A 153 11.89 21.06 4.16
C ARG A 153 12.25 19.57 4.28
N LEU A 154 13.48 19.18 3.95
CA LEU A 154 13.91 17.79 3.85
C LEU A 154 13.60 16.97 5.13
N LEU A 155 13.90 17.51 6.31
CA LEU A 155 13.63 16.84 7.58
C LEU A 155 12.14 16.56 7.81
N ARG A 156 11.25 17.43 7.31
CA ARG A 156 9.80 17.21 7.40
C ARG A 156 9.37 16.05 6.50
N LEU A 157 9.87 16.02 5.26
CA LEU A 157 9.59 14.94 4.31
C LEU A 157 10.14 13.61 4.82
N GLN A 158 11.36 13.57 5.33
CA GLN A 158 11.95 12.38 5.94
C GLN A 158 11.11 11.83 7.10
N ARG A 159 10.63 12.69 7.99
CA ARG A 159 9.73 12.30 9.08
C ARG A 159 8.40 11.73 8.55
N GLN A 160 7.84 12.32 7.50
CA GLN A 160 6.63 11.83 6.86
C GLN A 160 6.86 10.43 6.27
N LEU A 161 7.94 10.24 5.48
CA LEU A 161 8.30 8.96 4.90
C LEU A 161 8.57 7.91 5.98
N ALA A 162 9.25 8.28 7.08
CA ALA A 162 9.52 7.40 8.22
C ALA A 162 8.25 6.98 8.98
N SER A 163 7.16 7.75 8.91
CA SER A 163 5.89 7.45 9.58
C SER A 163 5.10 6.30 8.94
N TYR A 164 5.36 5.99 7.68
CA TYR A 164 4.74 4.85 7.01
C TYR A 164 5.30 3.53 7.55
N LYS A 165 4.43 2.58 7.86
CA LYS A 165 4.85 1.20 8.20
C LYS A 165 5.38 0.47 6.98
N LEU A 166 4.80 0.74 5.81
CA LEU A 166 5.21 0.22 4.52
C LEU A 166 5.37 1.37 3.52
N LEU A 167 6.53 1.45 2.87
CA LEU A 167 6.78 2.37 1.77
C LEU A 167 6.95 1.58 0.48
N ILE A 168 6.18 1.91 -0.55
CA ILE A 168 6.30 1.32 -1.88
C ILE A 168 7.03 2.32 -2.77
N VAL A 169 8.16 1.91 -3.32
CA VAL A 169 8.97 2.66 -4.28
C VAL A 169 8.94 1.91 -5.60
N ASP A 170 8.11 2.39 -6.51
CA ASP A 170 7.87 1.75 -7.81
C ASP A 170 8.86 2.26 -8.87
N GLU A 171 9.14 1.43 -9.87
CA GLU A 171 9.93 1.78 -11.06
C GLU A 171 11.38 2.23 -10.76
N LEU A 172 12.04 1.59 -9.76
CA LEU A 172 13.46 1.84 -9.52
C LEU A 172 14.29 1.32 -10.70
N GLY A 173 15.14 2.20 -11.24
CA GLY A 173 16.00 1.88 -12.39
C GLY A 173 15.39 2.17 -13.75
N TYR A 174 14.17 2.71 -13.82
CA TYR A 174 13.58 3.12 -15.10
C TYR A 174 14.30 4.34 -15.71
N VAL A 175 14.82 5.22 -14.86
CA VAL A 175 15.64 6.37 -15.24
C VAL A 175 16.86 6.41 -14.33
N PRO A 176 18.08 6.66 -14.88
CA PRO A 176 19.27 6.88 -14.07
C PRO A 176 19.07 8.07 -13.12
N LEU A 177 19.57 7.96 -11.90
CA LEU A 177 19.48 9.00 -10.89
C LEU A 177 20.67 9.97 -11.01
N SER A 178 20.46 11.24 -10.68
CA SER A 178 21.57 12.16 -10.43
C SER A 178 22.36 11.70 -9.20
N PRO A 179 23.66 12.04 -9.07
CA PRO A 179 24.44 11.67 -7.88
C PRO A 179 23.77 12.09 -6.56
N THR A 180 23.31 13.34 -6.49
CA THR A 180 22.57 13.86 -5.32
C THR A 180 21.25 13.11 -5.09
N GLY A 181 20.51 12.80 -6.17
CA GLY A 181 19.28 12.02 -6.08
C GLY A 181 19.51 10.61 -5.54
N ALA A 182 20.58 9.96 -5.97
CA ALA A 182 20.99 8.65 -5.49
C ALA A 182 21.35 8.69 -3.99
N GLU A 183 22.08 9.71 -3.54
CA GLU A 183 22.43 9.92 -2.13
C GLU A 183 21.19 10.16 -1.26
N LEU A 184 20.28 11.02 -1.70
CA LEU A 184 19.03 11.30 -0.99
C LEU A 184 18.14 10.06 -0.88
N LEU A 185 18.01 9.28 -1.96
CA LEU A 185 17.24 8.04 -1.95
C LEU A 185 17.88 6.99 -1.03
N PHE A 186 19.21 6.87 -1.07
CA PHE A 186 19.97 6.01 -0.16
C PHE A 186 19.72 6.38 1.31
N GLU A 187 19.69 7.68 1.62
CA GLU A 187 19.41 8.15 2.98
C GLU A 187 18.03 7.71 3.46
N ILE A 188 17.00 7.82 2.61
CA ILE A 188 15.64 7.35 2.93
C ILE A 188 15.63 5.84 3.21
N PHE A 189 16.26 5.03 2.37
CA PHE A 189 16.31 3.58 2.58
C PHE A 189 17.10 3.21 3.84
N SER A 190 18.20 3.93 4.11
CA SER A 190 19.00 3.75 5.32
C SER A 190 18.25 4.11 6.61
N GLN A 191 17.47 5.19 6.58
CA GLN A 191 16.63 5.59 7.73
C GLN A 191 15.52 4.58 8.00
N ARG A 192 15.08 3.82 7.00
CA ARG A 192 14.05 2.80 7.13
C ARG A 192 14.57 1.42 7.48
N TYR A 193 15.87 1.20 7.32
CA TYR A 193 16.52 -0.07 7.68
C TYR A 193 16.18 -0.46 9.12
N GLU A 194 15.63 -1.66 9.32
CA GLU A 194 15.14 -2.22 10.59
C GLU A 194 14.06 -1.38 11.33
N ARG A 195 13.48 -0.38 10.68
CA ARG A 195 12.44 0.51 11.26
C ARG A 195 11.11 0.42 10.55
N GLY A 196 11.11 0.10 9.27
CA GLY A 196 9.90 -0.04 8.47
C GLY A 196 10.19 -0.78 7.17
N SER A 197 9.17 -1.45 6.65
CA SER A 197 9.29 -2.24 5.43
C SER A 197 9.27 -1.39 4.18
N ILE A 198 9.95 -1.86 3.14
CA ILE A 198 9.95 -1.25 1.81
C ILE A 198 9.56 -2.32 0.80
N ILE A 199 8.70 -1.95 -0.17
CA ILE A 199 8.54 -2.70 -1.40
C ILE A 199 9.21 -1.90 -2.51
N VAL A 200 10.14 -2.52 -3.23
CA VAL A 200 10.77 -1.94 -4.42
C VAL A 200 10.34 -2.75 -5.63
N THR A 201 9.97 -2.08 -6.72
CA THR A 201 9.86 -2.74 -8.02
C THR A 201 10.93 -2.24 -8.96
N SER A 202 11.55 -3.14 -9.71
CA SER A 202 12.59 -2.81 -10.68
C SER A 202 12.45 -3.67 -11.95
N ASN A 203 12.74 -3.09 -13.09
CA ASN A 203 12.89 -3.83 -14.34
C ASN A 203 14.33 -4.28 -14.57
N LEU A 204 15.27 -3.85 -13.72
CA LEU A 204 16.68 -4.19 -13.78
C LEU A 204 17.01 -5.25 -12.74
N PRO A 205 17.83 -6.25 -13.09
CA PRO A 205 18.43 -7.14 -12.12
C PRO A 205 19.42 -6.38 -11.23
N PHE A 206 19.80 -6.96 -10.10
CA PHE A 206 20.61 -6.27 -9.07
C PHE A 206 22.00 -5.83 -9.55
N ASP A 207 22.63 -6.59 -10.45
CA ASP A 207 23.92 -6.29 -11.05
C ASP A 207 23.91 -5.03 -11.92
N GLU A 208 22.75 -4.65 -12.45
CA GLU A 208 22.58 -3.43 -13.22
C GLU A 208 22.24 -2.18 -12.36
N TRP A 209 21.99 -2.34 -11.06
CA TRP A 209 21.62 -1.21 -10.19
C TRP A 209 22.74 -0.17 -10.04
N THR A 210 24.01 -0.57 -10.26
CA THR A 210 25.14 0.36 -10.29
C THR A 210 24.97 1.43 -11.36
N SER A 211 24.35 1.11 -12.50
CA SER A 211 24.03 2.08 -13.55
C SER A 211 22.98 3.11 -13.11
N VAL A 212 22.10 2.74 -12.17
CA VAL A 212 21.05 3.63 -11.63
C VAL A 212 21.62 4.62 -10.62
N PHE A 213 22.48 4.14 -9.71
CA PHE A 213 23.04 4.93 -8.61
C PHE A 213 24.40 5.55 -8.93
N ALA A 214 24.97 5.26 -10.10
CA ALA A 214 26.25 5.78 -10.60
C ALA A 214 27.45 5.60 -9.63
N SER A 215 27.34 4.70 -8.64
CA SER A 215 28.36 4.46 -7.62
C SER A 215 28.26 3.01 -7.10
N GLU A 216 29.29 2.21 -7.33
CA GLU A 216 29.39 0.83 -6.81
C GLU A 216 29.29 0.79 -5.29
N ARG A 217 29.97 1.72 -4.61
CA ARG A 217 29.96 1.81 -3.14
C ARG A 217 28.54 2.10 -2.61
N LEU A 218 27.84 3.03 -3.22
CA LEU A 218 26.49 3.40 -2.81
C LEU A 218 25.51 2.25 -3.08
N THR A 219 25.61 1.64 -4.26
CA THR A 219 24.79 0.48 -4.66
C THR A 219 25.00 -0.70 -3.73
N GLY A 220 26.27 -1.06 -3.45
CA GLY A 220 26.58 -2.14 -2.53
C GLY A 220 26.01 -1.92 -1.12
N ALA A 221 26.21 -0.71 -0.58
CA ALA A 221 25.68 -0.36 0.74
C ALA A 221 24.13 -0.31 0.78
N LEU A 222 23.48 0.03 -0.34
CA LEU A 222 22.01 0.00 -0.47
C LEU A 222 21.49 -1.43 -0.52
N LEU A 223 22.09 -2.26 -1.37
CA LEU A 223 21.70 -3.65 -1.51
C LEU A 223 21.88 -4.40 -0.20
N ASP A 224 22.99 -4.21 0.52
CA ASP A 224 23.20 -4.80 1.84
C ASP A 224 22.05 -4.52 2.81
N ARG A 225 21.57 -3.26 2.86
CA ARG A 225 20.43 -2.89 3.72
C ARG A 225 19.09 -3.43 3.24
N LEU A 226 18.83 -3.40 1.93
CA LEU A 226 17.55 -3.84 1.37
C LEU A 226 17.42 -5.36 1.43
N THR A 227 18.56 -6.10 1.26
CA THR A 227 18.55 -7.56 1.15
C THR A 227 18.79 -8.28 2.47
N HIS A 228 19.07 -7.58 3.55
CA HIS A 228 19.31 -8.20 4.86
C HIS A 228 18.13 -9.07 5.34
N HIS A 229 16.91 -8.58 5.15
CA HIS A 229 15.66 -9.33 5.38
C HIS A 229 14.73 -9.05 4.22
N VAL A 230 14.77 -9.89 3.16
CA VAL A 230 14.08 -9.61 1.91
C VAL A 230 13.33 -10.83 1.36
N HIS A 231 12.18 -10.57 0.78
CA HIS A 231 11.47 -11.49 -0.11
C HIS A 231 11.65 -11.02 -1.55
N ILE A 232 12.26 -11.83 -2.39
CA ILE A 232 12.46 -11.52 -3.80
C ILE A 232 11.34 -12.17 -4.60
N LEU A 233 10.64 -11.35 -5.38
CA LEU A 233 9.59 -11.79 -6.31
C LEU A 233 10.14 -11.68 -7.74
N GLU A 234 10.50 -12.81 -8.32
CA GLU A 234 10.94 -12.87 -9.71
C GLU A 234 9.72 -12.91 -10.63
N MET A 235 9.62 -11.91 -11.48
CA MET A 235 8.48 -11.70 -12.37
C MET A 235 8.94 -11.64 -13.83
N ASN A 236 9.53 -12.74 -14.29
CA ASN A 236 10.01 -12.90 -15.64
C ASN A 236 8.89 -13.50 -16.52
N GLY A 237 8.66 -12.92 -17.67
CA GLY A 237 7.63 -13.38 -18.60
C GLY A 237 7.34 -12.36 -19.68
N ASP A 238 6.39 -12.68 -20.53
CA ASP A 238 5.94 -11.78 -21.58
C ASP A 238 5.12 -10.61 -21.00
N SER A 239 5.20 -9.47 -21.65
CA SER A 239 4.43 -8.30 -21.26
C SER A 239 2.92 -8.55 -21.41
N PHE A 240 2.21 -8.57 -20.30
CA PHE A 240 0.76 -8.65 -20.27
C PHE A 240 0.09 -7.49 -21.03
N ARG A 241 0.67 -6.28 -20.94
CA ARG A 241 0.20 -5.09 -21.66
C ARG A 241 0.23 -5.31 -23.18
N LEU A 242 1.32 -5.88 -23.71
CA LEU A 242 1.46 -6.15 -25.14
C LEU A 242 0.51 -7.25 -25.63
N LYS A 243 0.28 -8.28 -24.79
CA LYS A 243 -0.69 -9.35 -25.14
C LYS A 243 -2.12 -8.81 -25.24
N HIS A 244 -2.54 -7.95 -24.30
CA HIS A 244 -3.87 -7.35 -24.34
C HIS A 244 -4.04 -6.35 -25.48
N SER A 245 -3.05 -5.51 -25.77
CA SER A 245 -3.11 -4.58 -26.91
C SER A 245 -3.23 -5.31 -28.25
N LYS A 246 -2.57 -6.45 -28.42
CA LYS A 246 -2.67 -7.26 -29.65
C LYS A 246 -4.06 -7.92 -29.81
N ARG A 247 -4.72 -8.33 -28.72
CA ARG A 247 -6.08 -8.88 -28.77
C ARG A 247 -7.10 -7.83 -29.21
N HIS A 248 -7.02 -6.61 -28.70
CA HIS A 248 -7.92 -5.52 -29.14
C HIS A 248 -7.76 -5.14 -30.61
N ILE A 249 -6.55 -5.25 -31.16
CA ILE A 249 -6.30 -4.95 -32.59
C ILE A 249 -6.85 -6.08 -33.51
N SER A 250 -6.84 -7.33 -33.02
CA SER A 250 -7.38 -8.45 -33.80
C SER A 250 -8.91 -8.53 -33.83
N ASP A 251 -9.57 -7.98 -32.79
CA ASP A 251 -11.03 -7.95 -32.69
C ASP A 251 -11.67 -6.80 -33.49
N ASP A 252 -10.89 -5.78 -33.88
CA ASP A 252 -11.34 -4.61 -34.66
C ASP A 252 -11.12 -4.77 -36.19
N GLN A 253 -10.65 -5.91 -36.71
CA GLN A 253 -10.60 -6.13 -38.13
C GLN A 253 -12.00 -6.51 -38.68
N PRO A 254 -12.58 -5.73 -39.60
CA PRO A 254 -13.83 -6.10 -40.24
C PRO A 254 -13.64 -7.41 -41.02
N PRO A 255 -14.68 -8.27 -41.13
CA PRO A 255 -14.59 -9.49 -41.88
C PRO A 255 -14.27 -9.17 -43.33
N ASP A 256 -13.29 -9.91 -43.88
CA ASP A 256 -12.87 -9.83 -45.27
C ASP A 256 -14.09 -10.00 -46.20
N PRO A 257 -14.40 -9.07 -47.12
CA PRO A 257 -15.48 -9.25 -48.05
C PRO A 257 -15.06 -10.31 -49.10
N GLY A 258 -15.58 -11.53 -48.94
CA GLY A 258 -15.45 -12.62 -49.91
C GLY A 258 -16.21 -12.36 -51.22
#